data_adeea4ddd9ea526783defd454c7bfbf3
#
_entry.id   adeea4ddd9ea526783defd454c7bfbf3
#
_cell.length_a   1.000
_cell.length_b   1.000
_cell.length_c   1.000
_cell.angle_alpha   90.00
_cell.angle_beta   90.00
_cell.angle_gamma   90.00
#
_symmetry.space_group_name_H-M   'P 1'
#
loop_
_entity.id
_entity.type
_entity.pdbx_description
1 polymer ?
#
loop_
_entity_poly.entity_id
_entity_poly.type
_entity_poly.pdbx_seq_one_letter_code
_entity_poly.pdbx_strand_id
1 'polypeptide(L)'
;VVKGKAHFELDLASVDRRYGLSAAPDVQPALVFELPMPVSGSRKDFNEILGEDASKHPWANLPVKMTLTVADAAGQTTVSGPHDVILPGRRFFDPLAAAIVETRRDLLWSSGANGKRVVQILKAITYKPEGFFRNQRAYLMLRVVLRRLDAAVQSGGLNQGIRDETAEVLWKTALLIEEGGLGDAL
;
A
#
# COMPACT_ATOMS: atom_id res chain seq x y z
N VAL A 1 5.25 25.64 18.73
CA VAL A 1 4.54 24.87 17.69
C VAL A 1 3.20 24.45 18.23
N VAL A 2 2.12 24.63 17.46
CA VAL A 2 0.74 24.25 17.84
C VAL A 2 0.30 23.02 17.07
N LYS A 3 0.66 22.96 15.79
CA LYS A 3 0.31 21.87 14.89
C LYS A 3 1.38 21.67 13.83
N GLY A 4 1.43 20.46 13.29
CA GLY A 4 2.31 20.13 12.18
C GLY A 4 1.73 19.03 11.31
N LYS A 5 2.20 18.97 10.08
CA LYS A 5 1.81 17.97 9.09
C LYS A 5 3.02 17.44 8.35
N ALA A 6 3.00 16.16 8.03
CA ALA A 6 3.89 15.53 7.08
C ALA A 6 3.12 15.24 5.80
N HIS A 7 3.55 15.82 4.69
CA HIS A 7 2.98 15.62 3.36
C HIS A 7 3.93 14.77 2.53
N PHE A 8 3.40 13.74 1.87
CA PHE A 8 4.16 12.80 1.06
C PHE A 8 3.70 12.85 -0.39
N GLU A 9 4.66 12.94 -1.28
CA GLU A 9 4.45 12.86 -2.73
C GLU A 9 5.33 11.77 -3.33
N LEU A 10 4.80 11.04 -4.33
CA LEU A 10 5.58 10.02 -5.02
C LEU A 10 6.75 10.65 -5.75
N ASP A 11 7.96 10.12 -5.52
CA ASP A 11 9.14 10.46 -6.30
C ASP A 11 9.25 9.52 -7.50
N LEU A 12 8.45 9.80 -8.52
CA LEU A 12 8.32 8.95 -9.70
C LEU A 12 9.65 8.75 -10.42
N ALA A 13 10.53 9.75 -10.41
CA ALA A 13 11.84 9.66 -11.05
C ALA A 13 12.77 8.63 -10.39
N SER A 14 12.58 8.36 -9.10
CA SER A 14 13.37 7.40 -8.32
C SER A 14 12.75 6.02 -8.23
N VAL A 15 11.51 5.82 -8.73
CA VAL A 15 10.84 4.52 -8.75
C VAL A 15 11.43 3.64 -9.84
N ASP A 16 11.69 2.38 -9.51
CA ASP A 16 12.01 1.36 -10.50
C ASP A 16 10.75 1.03 -11.31
N ARG A 17 10.72 1.53 -12.53
CA ARG A 17 9.56 1.50 -13.44
C ARG A 17 9.44 0.20 -14.23
N ARG A 18 9.79 -0.93 -13.63
CA ARG A 18 9.66 -2.25 -14.25
C ARG A 18 8.32 -2.91 -13.92
N TYR A 19 7.91 -3.86 -14.78
CA TYR A 19 6.72 -4.70 -14.59
C TYR A 19 5.44 -3.88 -14.33
N GLY A 20 4.75 -4.13 -13.24
CA GLY A 20 3.51 -3.47 -12.88
C GLY A 20 3.62 -1.96 -12.61
N LEU A 21 4.83 -1.43 -12.45
CA LEU A 21 5.08 0.00 -12.25
C LEU A 21 5.50 0.73 -13.53
N SER A 22 5.45 0.09 -14.68
CA SER A 22 5.87 0.69 -15.96
C SER A 22 4.90 1.74 -16.49
N ALA A 23 3.60 1.58 -16.25
CA ALA A 23 2.59 2.54 -16.63
C ALA A 23 2.60 3.78 -15.73
N ALA A 24 1.98 4.87 -16.20
CA ALA A 24 1.74 6.04 -15.37
C ALA A 24 0.85 5.68 -14.17
N PRO A 25 1.20 6.10 -12.94
CA PRO A 25 0.38 5.80 -11.78
C PRO A 25 -0.96 6.52 -11.81
N ASP A 26 -2.01 5.86 -11.31
CA ASP A 26 -3.29 6.49 -11.05
C ASP A 26 -3.13 7.59 -9.98
N VAL A 27 -3.92 8.65 -10.11
CA VAL A 27 -3.92 9.75 -9.15
C VAL A 27 -4.39 9.24 -7.78
N GLN A 28 -3.62 9.56 -6.75
CA GLN A 28 -3.95 9.23 -5.36
C GLN A 28 -4.41 10.49 -4.61
N PRO A 29 -5.30 10.36 -3.62
CA PRO A 29 -5.55 11.43 -2.66
C PRO A 29 -4.25 11.86 -1.97
N ALA A 30 -4.19 13.12 -1.54
CA ALA A 30 -3.03 13.63 -0.80
C ALA A 30 -2.76 12.77 0.44
N LEU A 31 -1.52 12.31 0.56
CA LEU A 31 -1.06 11.54 1.73
C LEU A 31 -0.47 12.51 2.74
N VAL A 32 -1.24 12.80 3.78
CA VAL A 32 -0.89 13.77 4.84
C VAL A 32 -1.14 13.14 6.19
N PHE A 33 -0.13 13.19 7.07
CA PHE A 33 -0.26 12.79 8.46
C PHE A 33 -0.08 13.99 9.38
N GLU A 34 -0.90 14.06 10.43
CA GLU A 34 -0.71 15.03 11.50
C GLU A 34 0.53 14.63 12.31
N LEU A 35 1.39 15.60 12.58
CA LEU A 35 2.56 15.36 13.43
C LEU A 35 2.14 15.28 14.90
N PRO A 36 2.66 14.31 15.66
CA PRO A 36 2.37 14.21 17.08
C PRO A 36 2.94 15.42 17.81
N MET A 37 2.14 15.96 18.76
CA MET A 37 2.54 17.05 19.62
C MET A 37 2.60 16.58 21.06
N PRO A 38 3.54 17.10 21.89
CA PRO A 38 3.63 16.71 23.26
C PRO A 38 2.35 17.08 24.02
N VAL A 39 1.84 16.13 24.82
CA VAL A 39 0.65 16.32 25.66
C VAL A 39 0.98 17.23 26.84
N SER A 40 2.23 17.18 27.32
CA SER A 40 2.74 17.98 28.43
C SER A 40 4.17 18.44 28.16
N GLY A 41 4.59 19.51 28.83
CA GLY A 41 5.93 20.05 28.67
C GLY A 41 6.05 21.14 27.59
N SER A 42 7.29 21.46 27.23
CA SER A 42 7.57 22.54 26.30
C SER A 42 7.30 22.13 24.85
N ARG A 43 6.56 22.99 24.13
CA ARG A 43 6.39 22.88 22.68
C ARG A 43 7.40 23.72 21.89
N LYS A 44 8.40 24.26 22.57
CA LYS A 44 9.49 25.00 21.92
C LYS A 44 10.62 24.08 21.47
N ASP A 45 10.89 23.07 22.27
CA ASP A 45 11.92 22.07 22.00
C ASP A 45 11.40 20.71 22.47
N PHE A 46 11.16 19.80 21.53
CA PHE A 46 10.63 18.47 21.81
C PHE A 46 11.00 17.50 20.68
N ASN A 47 10.95 16.21 20.98
CA ASN A 47 11.18 15.13 20.04
C ASN A 47 10.01 14.14 20.12
N GLU A 48 9.33 13.95 19.01
CA GLU A 48 8.20 13.04 18.89
C GLU A 48 8.38 12.11 17.69
N ILE A 49 7.78 10.94 17.74
CA ILE A 49 7.85 9.94 16.65
C ILE A 49 6.49 9.86 15.99
N LEU A 50 6.47 10.04 14.66
CA LEU A 50 5.30 9.78 13.84
C LEU A 50 5.15 8.27 13.61
N GLY A 51 4.12 7.67 14.22
CA GLY A 51 3.85 6.23 14.22
C GLY A 51 2.67 5.81 13.33
N GLU A 52 2.47 6.47 12.19
CA GLU A 52 1.38 6.13 11.27
C GLU A 52 1.71 4.92 10.40
N ASP A 53 0.68 4.09 10.13
CA ASP A 53 0.80 2.91 9.27
C ASP A 53 0.33 3.21 7.84
N ALA A 54 1.27 3.30 6.92
CA ALA A 54 1.02 3.49 5.50
C ALA A 54 1.12 2.20 4.67
N SER A 55 1.13 1.03 5.30
CA SER A 55 1.38 -0.26 4.63
C SER A 55 0.38 -0.60 3.52
N LYS A 56 -0.86 -0.13 3.63
CA LYS A 56 -1.89 -0.32 2.62
C LYS A 56 -1.86 0.70 1.49
N HIS A 57 -1.09 1.76 1.62
CA HIS A 57 -0.98 2.79 0.59
C HIS A 57 -0.24 2.24 -0.64
N PRO A 58 -0.65 2.60 -1.88
CA PRO A 58 0.03 2.13 -3.09
C PRO A 58 1.52 2.47 -3.16
N TRP A 59 1.95 3.52 -2.45
CA TRP A 59 3.35 3.94 -2.42
C TRP A 59 4.16 3.32 -1.28
N ALA A 60 3.58 2.44 -0.48
CA ALA A 60 4.32 1.75 0.58
C ALA A 60 5.57 1.07 0.01
N ASN A 61 6.69 1.23 0.68
CA ASN A 61 8.01 0.75 0.28
C ASN A 61 8.57 1.38 -1.02
N LEU A 62 8.00 2.48 -1.49
CA LEU A 62 8.48 3.22 -2.65
C LEU A 62 9.13 4.55 -2.24
N PRO A 63 10.00 5.11 -3.12
CA PRO A 63 10.58 6.43 -2.90
C PRO A 63 9.51 7.52 -2.93
N VAL A 64 9.52 8.36 -1.92
CA VAL A 64 8.63 9.53 -1.80
C VAL A 64 9.40 10.74 -1.34
N LYS A 65 8.84 11.91 -1.56
CA LYS A 65 9.33 13.18 -1.01
C LYS A 65 8.44 13.60 0.15
N MET A 66 9.04 13.76 1.32
CA MET A 66 8.35 14.20 2.53
C MET A 66 8.59 15.67 2.78
N THR A 67 7.54 16.43 2.95
CA THR A 67 7.59 17.84 3.34
C THR A 67 6.91 18.00 4.70
N LEU A 68 7.63 18.59 5.64
CA LEU A 68 7.11 18.89 6.98
C LEU A 68 6.68 20.34 7.03
N THR A 69 5.49 20.60 7.54
CA THR A 69 4.96 21.95 7.79
C THR A 69 4.53 22.04 9.24
N VAL A 70 5.01 23.05 9.93
CA VAL A 70 4.65 23.35 11.32
C VAL A 70 4.10 24.76 11.43
N ALA A 71 3.17 24.98 12.36
CA ALA A 71 2.58 26.28 12.62
C ALA A 71 2.64 26.60 14.11
N ASP A 72 2.81 27.88 14.44
CA ASP A 72 2.72 28.40 15.81
C ASP A 72 1.33 28.97 16.13
N ALA A 73 1.15 29.44 17.36
CA ALA A 73 -0.11 30.03 17.79
C ALA A 73 -0.44 31.37 17.11
N ALA A 74 0.56 32.06 16.54
CA ALA A 74 0.38 33.28 15.78
C ALA A 74 0.05 33.04 14.31
N GLY A 75 -0.02 31.75 13.87
CA GLY A 75 -0.29 31.37 12.49
C GLY A 75 0.95 31.43 11.59
N GLN A 76 2.14 31.64 12.13
CA GLN A 76 3.38 31.57 11.36
C GLN A 76 3.68 30.11 11.01
N THR A 77 4.07 29.87 9.77
CA THR A 77 4.37 28.53 9.27
C THR A 77 5.82 28.41 8.87
N THR A 78 6.41 27.25 9.15
CA THR A 78 7.74 26.87 8.70
C THR A 78 7.66 25.56 7.94
N VAL A 79 8.35 25.47 6.82
CA VAL A 79 8.39 24.31 5.96
C VAL A 79 9.81 23.74 5.95
N SER A 80 9.94 22.43 6.11
CA SER A 80 11.19 21.69 5.98
C SER A 80 11.07 20.63 4.90
N GLY A 81 12.03 20.55 4.02
CA GLY A 81 12.05 19.61 2.90
C GLY A 81 11.87 20.29 1.55
N PRO A 82 11.64 19.48 0.49
CA PRO A 82 11.37 18.03 0.53
C PRO A 82 12.55 17.18 0.94
N HIS A 83 12.27 16.10 1.66
CA HIS A 83 13.25 15.08 2.06
C HIS A 83 12.99 13.78 1.29
N ASP A 84 14.05 13.17 0.77
CA ASP A 84 13.96 11.88 0.08
C ASP A 84 13.89 10.75 1.11
N VAL A 85 12.79 10.02 1.10
CA VAL A 85 12.56 8.90 2.03
C VAL A 85 11.88 7.75 1.28
N ILE A 86 11.95 6.55 1.87
CA ILE A 86 11.11 5.42 1.46
C ILE A 86 9.89 5.41 2.38
N LEU A 87 8.69 5.41 1.81
CA LEU A 87 7.46 5.34 2.60
C LEU A 87 7.43 4.01 3.35
N PRO A 88 7.40 4.02 4.69
CA PRO A 88 7.40 2.78 5.46
C PRO A 88 6.19 1.91 5.14
N GLY A 89 6.41 0.61 4.96
CA GLY A 89 5.38 -0.36 4.73
C GLY A 89 5.72 -1.71 5.36
N ARG A 90 4.70 -2.55 5.54
CA ARG A 90 4.88 -3.90 6.07
C ARG A 90 5.69 -4.75 5.10
N ARG A 91 6.61 -5.54 5.62
CA ARG A 91 7.32 -6.59 4.88
C ARG A 91 6.60 -7.91 5.07
N PHE A 92 6.49 -8.68 4.00
CA PHE A 92 5.97 -10.04 4.00
C PHE A 92 7.13 -11.00 3.74
N PHE A 93 7.22 -12.04 4.56
CA PHE A 93 8.30 -13.04 4.49
C PHE A 93 7.86 -14.31 3.76
N ASP A 94 6.58 -14.64 3.81
CA ASP A 94 6.03 -15.71 3.00
C ASP A 94 6.04 -15.29 1.51
N PRO A 95 6.67 -16.08 0.62
CA PRO A 95 6.78 -15.70 -0.81
C PRO A 95 5.43 -15.53 -1.51
N LEU A 96 4.43 -16.32 -1.13
CA LEU A 96 3.09 -16.22 -1.71
C LEU A 96 2.38 -14.96 -1.22
N ALA A 97 2.47 -14.65 0.08
CA ALA A 97 1.93 -13.41 0.65
C ALA A 97 2.59 -12.18 0.01
N ALA A 98 3.90 -12.19 -0.14
CA ALA A 98 4.65 -11.12 -0.81
C ALA A 98 4.19 -10.93 -2.27
N ALA A 99 4.02 -12.02 -3.03
CA ALA A 99 3.54 -11.95 -4.41
C ALA A 99 2.11 -11.38 -4.52
N ILE A 100 1.23 -11.73 -3.59
CA ILE A 100 -0.13 -11.21 -3.53
C ILE A 100 -0.13 -9.70 -3.22
N VAL A 101 0.70 -9.25 -2.28
CA VAL A 101 0.82 -7.82 -1.93
C VAL A 101 1.42 -7.01 -3.09
N GLU A 102 2.40 -7.57 -3.79
CA GLU A 102 2.96 -6.94 -4.99
C GLU A 102 1.90 -6.82 -6.11
N THR A 103 1.12 -7.87 -6.33
CA THR A 103 0.00 -7.87 -7.29
C THR A 103 -1.08 -6.84 -6.91
N ARG A 104 -1.39 -6.71 -5.62
CA ARG A 104 -2.27 -5.67 -5.08
C ARG A 104 -1.72 -4.27 -5.38
N ARG A 105 -0.45 -4.03 -5.12
CA ARG A 105 0.21 -2.76 -5.43
C ARG A 105 0.09 -2.42 -6.90
N ASP A 106 0.35 -3.36 -7.78
CA ASP A 106 0.27 -3.17 -9.23
C ASP A 106 -1.16 -2.78 -9.67
N LEU A 107 -2.19 -3.39 -9.09
CA LEU A 107 -3.57 -3.03 -9.35
C LEU A 107 -3.89 -1.60 -8.90
N LEU A 108 -3.42 -1.20 -7.72
CA LEU A 108 -3.63 0.15 -7.19
C LEU A 108 -2.76 1.21 -7.88
N TRP A 109 -1.61 0.81 -8.41
CA TRP A 109 -0.74 1.71 -9.17
C TRP A 109 -1.41 2.20 -10.44
N SER A 110 -1.94 1.30 -11.25
CA SER A 110 -2.68 1.61 -12.46
C SER A 110 -3.68 0.50 -12.78
N SER A 111 -4.91 0.66 -12.35
CA SER A 111 -5.96 -0.35 -12.56
C SER A 111 -6.26 -0.57 -14.04
N GLY A 112 -6.26 0.49 -14.84
CA GLY A 112 -6.51 0.43 -16.27
C GLY A 112 -5.43 -0.31 -17.06
N ALA A 113 -4.16 -0.03 -16.74
CA ALA A 113 -3.03 -0.66 -17.43
C ALA A 113 -2.75 -2.09 -16.92
N ASN A 114 -2.93 -2.34 -15.63
CA ASN A 114 -2.51 -3.57 -14.98
C ASN A 114 -3.63 -4.59 -14.76
N GLY A 115 -4.90 -4.23 -14.92
CA GLY A 115 -6.03 -5.11 -14.59
C GLY A 115 -5.94 -6.49 -15.22
N LYS A 116 -5.66 -6.57 -16.52
CA LYS A 116 -5.49 -7.85 -17.25
C LYS A 116 -4.31 -8.67 -16.71
N ARG A 117 -3.19 -8.01 -16.46
CA ARG A 117 -1.99 -8.66 -15.92
C ARG A 117 -2.26 -9.22 -14.52
N VAL A 118 -2.91 -8.45 -13.66
CA VAL A 118 -3.28 -8.88 -12.30
C VAL A 118 -4.17 -10.13 -12.35
N VAL A 119 -5.19 -10.14 -13.22
CA VAL A 119 -6.02 -11.33 -13.44
C VAL A 119 -5.20 -12.54 -13.85
N GLN A 120 -4.26 -12.39 -14.80
CA GLN A 120 -3.39 -13.48 -15.24
C GLN A 120 -2.51 -14.02 -14.12
N ILE A 121 -1.92 -13.14 -13.29
CA ILE A 121 -1.10 -13.54 -12.14
C ILE A 121 -1.94 -14.31 -11.12
N LEU A 122 -3.12 -13.82 -10.78
CA LEU A 122 -4.01 -14.49 -9.84
C LEU A 122 -4.52 -15.84 -10.38
N LYS A 123 -4.78 -15.95 -11.68
CA LYS A 123 -5.10 -17.23 -12.31
C LYS A 123 -3.93 -18.22 -12.19
N ALA A 124 -2.70 -17.76 -12.43
CA ALA A 124 -1.51 -18.61 -12.32
C ALA A 124 -1.30 -19.09 -10.87
N ILE A 125 -1.42 -18.20 -9.88
CA ILE A 125 -1.30 -18.53 -8.46
C ILE A 125 -2.34 -19.57 -8.02
N THR A 126 -3.56 -19.48 -8.53
CA THR A 126 -4.67 -20.36 -8.12
C THR A 126 -4.87 -21.58 -9.01
N TYR A 127 -4.04 -21.78 -10.04
CA TYR A 127 -4.20 -22.87 -11.01
C TYR A 127 -4.01 -24.26 -10.42
N LYS A 128 -2.96 -24.44 -9.61
CA LYS A 128 -2.68 -25.67 -8.87
C LYS A 128 -2.42 -25.33 -7.40
N PRO A 129 -3.47 -25.31 -6.57
CA PRO A 129 -3.36 -24.84 -5.20
C PRO A 129 -2.61 -25.83 -4.29
N GLU A 130 -2.50 -27.11 -4.68
CA GLU A 130 -1.81 -28.12 -3.90
C GLU A 130 -0.32 -27.77 -3.78
N GLY A 131 0.15 -27.71 -2.55
CA GLY A 131 1.52 -27.33 -2.23
C GLY A 131 1.81 -25.83 -2.12
N PHE A 132 0.91 -24.95 -2.61
CA PHE A 132 1.05 -23.50 -2.48
C PHE A 132 0.22 -22.93 -1.33
N PHE A 133 -1.02 -23.41 -1.17
CA PHE A 133 -1.94 -22.91 -0.16
C PHE A 133 -2.05 -23.88 1.02
N ARG A 134 -1.47 -23.49 2.16
CA ARG A 134 -1.67 -24.18 3.44
C ARG A 134 -3.02 -23.80 4.05
N ASN A 135 -3.54 -22.62 3.72
CA ASN A 135 -4.80 -22.08 4.23
C ASN A 135 -5.87 -22.12 3.14
N GLN A 136 -6.84 -23.04 3.29
CA GLN A 136 -7.94 -23.19 2.34
C GLN A 136 -8.83 -21.94 2.25
N ARG A 137 -9.00 -21.22 3.36
CA ARG A 137 -9.76 -19.96 3.38
C ARG A 137 -9.11 -18.90 2.50
N ALA A 138 -7.79 -18.76 2.58
CA ALA A 138 -7.04 -17.84 1.74
C ALA A 138 -7.24 -18.16 0.25
N TYR A 139 -7.14 -19.43 -0.13
CA TYR A 139 -7.41 -19.88 -1.50
C TYR A 139 -8.81 -19.52 -1.97
N LEU A 140 -9.84 -19.80 -1.17
CA LEU A 140 -11.23 -19.50 -1.53
C LEU A 140 -11.47 -18.00 -1.67
N MET A 141 -10.89 -17.18 -0.80
CA MET A 141 -10.97 -15.72 -0.90
C MET A 141 -10.38 -15.23 -2.23
N LEU A 142 -9.22 -15.73 -2.62
CA LEU A 142 -8.62 -15.39 -3.92
C LEU A 142 -9.50 -15.81 -5.10
N ARG A 143 -10.09 -17.00 -5.04
CA ARG A 143 -10.96 -17.49 -6.12
C ARG A 143 -12.20 -16.62 -6.31
N VAL A 144 -12.80 -16.17 -5.23
CA VAL A 144 -13.99 -15.29 -5.29
C VAL A 144 -13.64 -13.94 -5.87
N VAL A 145 -12.59 -13.29 -5.35
CA VAL A 145 -12.20 -11.96 -5.82
C VAL A 145 -11.67 -11.99 -7.25
N LEU A 146 -10.94 -13.04 -7.62
CA LEU A 146 -10.47 -13.23 -9.01
C LEU A 146 -11.63 -13.31 -10.00
N ARG A 147 -12.68 -14.06 -9.67
CA ARG A 147 -13.87 -14.17 -10.55
C ARG A 147 -14.51 -12.80 -10.79
N ARG A 148 -14.67 -11.99 -9.74
CA ARG A 148 -15.25 -10.64 -9.85
C ARG A 148 -14.36 -9.69 -10.65
N LEU A 149 -13.07 -9.70 -10.36
CA LEU A 149 -12.11 -8.87 -11.07
C LEU A 149 -12.02 -9.25 -12.55
N ASP A 150 -11.94 -10.54 -12.86
CA ASP A 150 -11.88 -11.04 -14.25
C ASP A 150 -13.12 -10.62 -15.04
N ALA A 151 -14.31 -10.78 -14.48
CA ALA A 151 -15.55 -10.33 -15.12
C ALA A 151 -15.55 -8.82 -15.38
N ALA A 152 -15.11 -8.02 -14.42
CA ALA A 152 -15.02 -6.57 -14.56
C ALA A 152 -14.00 -6.16 -15.66
N VAL A 153 -12.84 -6.80 -15.69
CA VAL A 153 -11.79 -6.53 -16.69
C VAL A 153 -12.27 -6.90 -18.10
N GLN A 154 -12.91 -8.06 -18.24
CA GLN A 154 -13.41 -8.52 -19.56
C GLN A 154 -14.54 -7.64 -20.09
N SER A 155 -15.43 -7.15 -19.25
CA SER A 155 -16.55 -6.29 -19.64
C SER A 155 -16.16 -4.81 -19.80
N GLY A 156 -14.94 -4.43 -19.46
CA GLY A 156 -14.52 -3.02 -19.39
C GLY A 156 -15.17 -2.26 -18.23
N GLY A 157 -15.74 -2.98 -17.25
CA GLY A 157 -16.46 -2.41 -16.10
C GLY A 157 -15.61 -2.30 -14.83
N LEU A 158 -14.29 -2.39 -14.92
CA LEU A 158 -13.43 -2.19 -13.76
C LEU A 158 -13.53 -0.74 -13.28
N ASN A 159 -14.12 -0.55 -12.12
CA ASN A 159 -14.29 0.73 -11.47
C ASN A 159 -13.53 0.79 -10.14
N GLN A 160 -13.54 1.97 -9.52
CA GLN A 160 -12.87 2.21 -8.25
C GLN A 160 -13.38 1.28 -7.13
N GLY A 161 -14.67 1.03 -7.06
CA GLY A 161 -15.27 0.15 -6.03
C GLY A 161 -14.76 -1.28 -6.13
N ILE A 162 -14.74 -1.87 -7.33
CA ILE A 162 -14.24 -3.23 -7.57
C ILE A 162 -12.73 -3.29 -7.33
N ARG A 163 -11.99 -2.27 -7.76
CA ARG A 163 -10.55 -2.16 -7.50
C ARG A 163 -10.24 -2.17 -6.01
N ASP A 164 -10.92 -1.32 -5.23
CA ASP A 164 -10.66 -1.15 -3.81
C ASP A 164 -11.08 -2.39 -3.01
N GLU A 165 -12.22 -3.00 -3.36
CA GLU A 165 -12.65 -4.28 -2.77
C GLU A 165 -11.64 -5.39 -3.05
N THR A 166 -11.17 -5.50 -4.29
CA THR A 166 -10.15 -6.47 -4.67
C THR A 166 -8.88 -6.26 -3.87
N ALA A 167 -8.41 -5.02 -3.78
CA ALA A 167 -7.21 -4.67 -3.02
C ALA A 167 -7.34 -5.03 -1.53
N GLU A 168 -8.50 -4.81 -0.93
CA GLU A 168 -8.75 -5.17 0.48
C GLU A 168 -8.76 -6.70 0.69
N VAL A 169 -9.36 -7.46 -0.21
CA VAL A 169 -9.34 -8.93 -0.13
C VAL A 169 -7.94 -9.48 -0.33
N LEU A 170 -7.17 -8.95 -1.27
CA LEU A 170 -5.77 -9.34 -1.47
C LEU A 170 -4.93 -9.08 -0.22
N TRP A 171 -5.13 -7.95 0.44
CA TRP A 171 -4.44 -7.63 1.70
C TRP A 171 -4.78 -8.63 2.80
N LYS A 172 -6.06 -8.88 3.04
CA LYS A 172 -6.51 -9.86 4.05
C LYS A 172 -6.00 -11.26 3.77
N THR A 173 -5.99 -11.67 2.50
CA THR A 173 -5.47 -12.98 2.09
C THR A 173 -3.98 -13.08 2.36
N ALA A 174 -3.20 -12.06 2.04
CA ALA A 174 -1.77 -12.04 2.32
C ALA A 174 -1.48 -12.14 3.83
N LEU A 175 -2.25 -11.44 4.67
CA LEU A 175 -2.13 -11.55 6.12
C LEU A 175 -2.42 -12.97 6.62
N LEU A 176 -3.47 -13.61 6.12
CA LEU A 176 -3.79 -15.00 6.50
C LEU A 176 -2.68 -15.98 6.15
N ILE A 177 -2.04 -15.80 4.99
CA ILE A 177 -0.94 -16.65 4.55
C ILE A 177 0.30 -16.41 5.42
N GLU A 178 0.65 -15.14 5.67
CA GLU A 178 1.80 -14.77 6.48
C GLU A 178 1.68 -15.27 7.92
N GLU A 179 0.51 -15.09 8.53
CA GLU A 179 0.24 -15.51 9.91
C GLU A 179 0.18 -17.03 10.04
N GLY A 180 -0.34 -17.75 9.05
CA GLY A 180 -0.35 -19.22 9.00
C GLY A 180 1.06 -19.80 8.93
N GLY A 181 1.97 -19.17 8.21
CA GLY A 181 3.37 -19.58 8.13
C GLY A 181 4.15 -19.42 9.45
N LEU A 182 3.77 -18.47 10.28
CA LEU A 182 4.39 -18.26 11.61
C LEU A 182 3.93 -19.32 12.64
N GLY A 183 2.70 -19.81 12.51
CA GLY A 183 2.17 -20.86 13.39
C GLY A 183 2.83 -22.24 13.21
N ASP A 184 3.32 -22.53 12.00
CA ASP A 184 4.00 -23.79 11.69
C ASP A 184 5.49 -23.78 12.06
N ALA A 185 6.04 -22.62 12.43
CA ALA A 185 7.46 -22.45 12.81
C ALA A 185 7.70 -22.51 14.34
N LEU A 186 6.65 -22.68 15.16
CA LEU A 186 6.70 -22.87 16.61
C LEU A 186 6.37 -24.32 16.99
#